data_23ac44c230dd56f32d467ccf5efe8820
#
_entry.id   23ac44c230dd56f32d467ccf5efe8820
#
_cell.length_a   1.000
_cell.length_b   1.000
_cell.length_c   1.000
_cell.angle_alpha   90.00
_cell.angle_beta   90.00
_cell.angle_gamma   90.00
#
_symmetry.space_group_name_H-M   'P 1'
#
loop_
_entity.id
_entity.type
_entity.pdbx_description
1 polymer ?
#
loop_
_entity_poly.entity_id
_entity_poly.type
_entity_poly.pdbx_seq_one_letter_code
_entity_poly.pdbx_strand_id
1 'polypeptide(L)'
;MIEERKERTNQSNEEQINIQQIIFRYLIHWPWFVVSVIICMIGAWVYLFTTTPIYNISATVLIKDDEKGGGASMGSELEKMGLDGFMSSSKNVDNEIEVLRSKSLAREVVNQLSLYVTYRDGDAFPEKELYRNSPVLVSLTPQEAEKLPKTMEVGMTLLPTGGMNVQIMVGDKEYNKQFDKLPAVFPTDEGTVAFFENKDTLAIVQSEEKAEERHITAFINRPMAVAKGYTNALSIAPTSKTTSVVIVSLKNSNRRRGVDFINQLLMMYNINANNDKNEVAQKTAEFINERIGIISKELGSTEQDLENFKRSAGITDLTSEAQIALTGNAEY
;
A
#
# COMPACT_ATOMS: atom_id res chain seq x y z
N MET A 1 103.64 -24.22 25.39
CA MET A 1 102.96 -22.99 25.66
C MET A 1 102.08 -22.67 24.42
N ILE A 2 100.96 -23.30 24.33
CA ILE A 2 100.01 -23.13 23.25
C ILE A 2 98.67 -22.87 23.90
N GLU A 3 98.22 -21.62 23.80
CA GLU A 3 96.97 -21.19 24.28
C GLU A 3 95.85 -21.62 23.27
N GLU A 4 94.96 -22.51 23.74
CA GLU A 4 93.78 -22.88 23.02
C GLU A 4 92.79 -21.72 23.06
N ARG A 5 92.56 -21.14 21.89
CA ARG A 5 91.51 -20.17 21.65
C ARG A 5 90.18 -20.96 21.49
N LYS A 6 89.32 -20.89 22.51
CA LYS A 6 87.95 -21.38 22.46
C LYS A 6 87.11 -20.41 21.60
N GLU A 7 86.90 -20.80 20.40
CA GLU A 7 85.84 -20.17 19.55
C GLU A 7 84.51 -20.49 20.16
N ARG A 8 83.84 -19.44 20.67
CA ARG A 8 82.44 -19.53 21.03
C ARG A 8 81.65 -19.41 19.73
N THR A 9 81.22 -20.54 19.23
CA THR A 9 80.20 -20.57 18.19
C THR A 9 78.85 -20.12 18.81
N ASN A 10 78.46 -18.91 18.52
CA ASN A 10 77.09 -18.47 18.77
C ASN A 10 76.18 -19.25 17.83
N GLN A 11 75.64 -20.36 18.32
CA GLN A 11 74.44 -20.95 17.67
C GLN A 11 73.27 -20.02 17.97
N SER A 12 72.93 -19.21 16.98
CA SER A 12 71.62 -18.60 16.88
C SER A 12 70.60 -19.74 16.78
N ASN A 13 69.92 -20.03 17.88
CA ASN A 13 68.76 -20.83 17.93
C ASN A 13 67.68 -20.07 17.11
N GLU A 14 67.69 -20.19 15.80
CA GLU A 14 66.51 -20.02 15.00
C GLU A 14 65.52 -21.12 15.45
N GLU A 15 64.54 -20.72 16.27
CA GLU A 15 63.40 -21.56 16.56
C GLU A 15 62.71 -21.86 15.22
N GLN A 16 63.14 -22.94 14.60
CA GLN A 16 62.44 -23.51 13.46
C GLN A 16 61.05 -23.85 13.96
N ILE A 17 60.09 -22.98 13.66
CA ILE A 17 58.66 -23.19 13.92
C ILE A 17 58.28 -24.48 13.22
N ASN A 18 58.24 -25.57 13.96
CA ASN A 18 57.96 -26.89 13.46
C ASN A 18 56.46 -26.99 13.20
N ILE A 19 56.03 -26.56 11.99
CA ILE A 19 54.64 -26.49 11.56
C ILE A 19 53.90 -27.80 11.80
N GLN A 20 54.60 -28.95 11.67
CA GLN A 20 54.03 -30.25 11.98
C GLN A 20 53.68 -30.43 13.47
N GLN A 21 54.49 -29.96 14.40
CA GLN A 21 54.19 -30.04 15.84
C GLN A 21 53.03 -29.13 16.22
N ILE A 22 52.88 -27.96 15.57
CA ILE A 22 51.77 -27.06 15.79
C ILE A 22 50.48 -27.71 15.27
N ILE A 23 50.49 -28.29 14.07
CA ILE A 23 49.34 -29.00 13.49
C ILE A 23 48.91 -30.18 14.37
N PHE A 24 49.86 -31.00 14.84
CA PHE A 24 49.55 -32.13 15.75
C PHE A 24 48.94 -31.66 17.07
N ARG A 25 49.38 -30.53 17.63
CA ARG A 25 48.86 -29.98 18.88
C ARG A 25 47.39 -29.53 18.70
N TYR A 26 47.02 -28.97 17.53
CA TYR A 26 45.63 -28.63 17.20
C TYR A 26 44.80 -29.87 16.85
N LEU A 27 45.39 -30.87 16.20
CA LEU A 27 44.68 -32.12 15.87
C LEU A 27 44.27 -32.90 17.14
N ILE A 28 45.03 -32.87 18.20
CA ILE A 28 44.66 -33.51 19.48
C ILE A 28 43.38 -32.89 20.07
N HIS A 29 43.09 -31.61 19.80
CA HIS A 29 41.92 -30.91 20.29
C HIS A 29 40.75 -30.92 19.27
N TRP A 30 40.84 -31.70 18.18
CA TRP A 30 39.81 -31.77 17.15
C TRP A 30 38.41 -32.12 17.70
N PRO A 31 38.22 -32.96 18.76
CA PRO A 31 36.89 -33.21 19.30
C PRO A 31 36.23 -31.94 19.87
N TRP A 32 37.02 -31.03 20.45
CA TRP A 32 36.51 -29.73 20.92
C TRP A 32 36.02 -28.84 19.78
N PHE A 33 36.71 -28.91 18.63
CA PHE A 33 36.28 -28.24 17.41
C PHE A 33 34.94 -28.79 16.93
N VAL A 34 34.79 -30.12 16.90
CA VAL A 34 33.52 -30.78 16.50
C VAL A 34 32.38 -30.39 17.46
N VAL A 35 32.63 -30.39 18.78
CA VAL A 35 31.63 -29.95 19.78
C VAL A 35 31.25 -28.50 19.56
N SER A 36 32.17 -27.60 19.28
CA SER A 36 31.92 -26.20 18.99
C SER A 36 31.05 -26.04 17.72
N VAL A 37 31.38 -26.79 16.66
CA VAL A 37 30.58 -26.77 15.40
C VAL A 37 29.16 -27.28 15.65
N ILE A 38 28.99 -28.34 16.46
CA ILE A 38 27.65 -28.86 16.80
C ILE A 38 26.86 -27.82 17.59
N ILE A 39 27.46 -27.15 18.58
CA ILE A 39 26.80 -26.09 19.37
C ILE A 39 26.39 -24.93 18.44
N CYS A 40 27.28 -24.48 17.55
CA CYS A 40 26.96 -23.44 16.58
C CYS A 40 25.81 -23.85 15.62
N MET A 41 25.81 -25.12 15.18
CA MET A 41 24.78 -25.65 14.29
C MET A 41 23.42 -25.72 15.00
N ILE A 42 23.39 -26.15 16.27
CA ILE A 42 22.18 -26.15 17.09
C ILE A 42 21.70 -24.69 17.29
N GLY A 43 22.60 -23.77 17.61
CA GLY A 43 22.27 -22.35 17.76
C GLY A 43 21.71 -21.75 16.48
N ALA A 44 22.30 -22.04 15.33
CA ALA A 44 21.82 -21.61 14.03
C ALA A 44 20.44 -22.23 13.69
N TRP A 45 20.26 -23.51 14.01
CA TRP A 45 18.98 -24.19 13.81
C TRP A 45 17.85 -23.57 14.67
N VAL A 46 18.10 -23.33 15.95
CA VAL A 46 17.15 -22.66 16.86
C VAL A 46 16.84 -21.25 16.34
N TYR A 47 17.85 -20.50 15.92
CA TYR A 47 17.66 -19.17 15.34
C TYR A 47 16.77 -19.20 14.09
N LEU A 48 17.05 -20.10 13.15
CA LEU A 48 16.24 -20.25 11.92
C LEU A 48 14.82 -20.72 12.22
N PHE A 49 14.63 -21.55 13.24
CA PHE A 49 13.33 -22.05 13.65
C PHE A 49 12.46 -20.95 14.28
N THR A 50 13.07 -20.04 15.05
CA THR A 50 12.35 -18.94 15.73
C THR A 50 12.16 -17.70 14.85
N THR A 51 12.96 -17.54 13.79
CA THR A 51 12.91 -16.36 12.93
C THR A 51 11.83 -16.49 11.87
N THR A 52 10.89 -15.54 11.84
CA THR A 52 9.85 -15.49 10.81
C THR A 52 10.46 -15.07 9.45
N PRO A 53 10.20 -15.81 8.36
CA PRO A 53 10.69 -15.44 7.03
C PRO A 53 10.04 -14.13 6.55
N ILE A 54 10.83 -13.26 5.94
CA ILE A 54 10.35 -12.02 5.32
C ILE A 54 10.39 -12.20 3.81
N TYR A 55 9.23 -12.05 3.16
CA TYR A 55 9.08 -12.13 1.72
C TYR A 55 9.13 -10.73 1.11
N ASN A 56 9.86 -10.58 0.02
CA ASN A 56 9.82 -9.37 -0.81
C ASN A 56 8.87 -9.64 -1.98
N ILE A 57 7.74 -8.94 -2.00
CA ILE A 57 6.70 -9.09 -3.01
C ILE A 57 6.77 -7.85 -3.89
N SER A 58 6.81 -8.01 -5.21
CA SER A 58 6.89 -6.90 -6.15
C SER A 58 5.88 -7.02 -7.28
N ALA A 59 5.37 -5.88 -7.72
CA ALA A 59 4.55 -5.73 -8.91
C ALA A 59 5.11 -4.59 -9.77
N THR A 60 4.93 -4.72 -11.08
CA THR A 60 5.35 -3.69 -12.04
C THR A 60 4.12 -3.01 -12.61
N VAL A 61 4.11 -1.69 -12.61
CA VAL A 61 3.00 -0.86 -13.06
C VAL A 61 3.49 0.11 -14.13
N LEU A 62 2.74 0.21 -15.22
CA LEU A 62 2.93 1.24 -16.23
C LEU A 62 2.05 2.44 -15.87
N ILE A 63 2.66 3.56 -15.57
CA ILE A 63 1.99 4.85 -15.41
C ILE A 63 1.85 5.46 -16.79
N LYS A 64 0.60 5.65 -17.27
CA LYS A 64 0.36 6.30 -18.56
C LYS A 64 0.46 7.81 -18.38
N ASP A 65 1.42 8.43 -19.09
CA ASP A 65 1.43 9.86 -19.29
C ASP A 65 0.33 10.22 -20.30
N ASP A 66 -0.67 10.95 -19.85
CA ASP A 66 -1.76 11.40 -20.72
C ASP A 66 -1.32 12.46 -21.75
N GLU A 67 -0.08 12.97 -21.65
CA GLU A 67 0.48 13.99 -22.58
C GLU A 67 0.76 13.48 -24.00
N LYS A 68 0.82 12.16 -24.24
CA LYS A 68 1.11 11.60 -25.57
C LYS A 68 -0.12 11.18 -26.39
N GLY A 69 -1.30 11.32 -25.85
CA GLY A 69 -2.55 10.93 -26.52
C GLY A 69 -3.39 12.10 -26.97
N GLY A 70 -3.08 12.72 -28.10
CA GLY A 70 -4.05 13.46 -28.94
C GLY A 70 -4.67 14.77 -28.39
N GLY A 71 -4.36 15.19 -27.16
CA GLY A 71 -4.95 16.36 -26.50
C GLY A 71 -4.09 17.64 -26.54
N ALA A 72 -2.91 17.60 -27.12
CA ALA A 72 -2.00 18.75 -27.12
C ALA A 72 -2.57 20.01 -27.85
N SER A 73 -3.43 19.83 -28.84
CA SER A 73 -4.08 20.96 -29.53
C SER A 73 -5.25 21.53 -28.70
N MET A 74 -5.99 20.69 -28.01
CA MET A 74 -7.13 21.12 -27.20
C MET A 74 -6.67 21.74 -25.86
N GLY A 75 -5.59 21.22 -25.27
CA GLY A 75 -4.96 21.78 -24.07
C GLY A 75 -4.44 23.20 -24.29
N SER A 76 -3.79 23.48 -25.41
CA SER A 76 -3.28 24.82 -25.73
C SER A 76 -4.35 25.85 -26.05
N GLU A 77 -5.53 25.43 -26.55
CA GLU A 77 -6.68 26.29 -26.76
C GLU A 77 -7.41 26.60 -25.44
N LEU A 78 -7.54 25.62 -24.56
CA LEU A 78 -8.10 25.79 -23.21
C LEU A 78 -7.19 26.64 -22.30
N GLU A 79 -5.87 26.54 -22.44
CA GLU A 79 -4.89 27.41 -21.78
C GLU A 79 -5.07 28.88 -22.19
N LYS A 80 -5.30 29.16 -23.49
CA LYS A 80 -5.62 30.49 -24.01
C LYS A 80 -6.95 31.05 -23.51
N MET A 81 -7.86 30.16 -23.06
CA MET A 81 -9.14 30.52 -22.48
C MET A 81 -9.09 30.76 -20.96
N GLY A 82 -7.92 30.73 -20.34
CA GLY A 82 -7.72 30.99 -18.92
C GLY A 82 -8.03 29.81 -17.99
N LEU A 83 -8.10 28.58 -18.54
CA LEU A 83 -8.34 27.30 -17.84
C LEU A 83 -7.05 26.60 -17.41
N ASP A 84 -5.92 27.32 -17.38
CA ASP A 84 -4.56 26.83 -17.09
C ASP A 84 -4.48 26.05 -15.78
N GLY A 85 -5.22 26.47 -14.75
CA GLY A 85 -5.27 25.79 -13.45
C GLY A 85 -5.96 24.41 -13.45
N PHE A 86 -6.71 24.08 -14.51
CA PHE A 86 -7.48 22.84 -14.61
C PHE A 86 -6.77 21.69 -15.33
N MET A 87 -5.83 22.02 -16.23
CA MET A 87 -5.19 21.04 -17.11
C MET A 87 -3.67 20.93 -17.01
N SER A 88 -2.98 21.80 -16.25
CA SER A 88 -1.53 21.77 -16.08
C SER A 88 -1.07 20.73 -15.02
N SER A 89 -1.77 19.62 -14.90
CA SER A 89 -1.23 18.47 -14.21
C SER A 89 -0.49 17.58 -15.22
N SER A 90 0.68 18.03 -15.69
CA SER A 90 1.65 17.08 -16.22
C SER A 90 1.94 16.11 -15.08
N LYS A 91 1.29 14.95 -15.11
CA LYS A 91 1.48 13.90 -14.10
C LYS A 91 2.87 13.35 -14.27
N ASN A 92 3.83 14.01 -13.66
CA ASN A 92 5.19 13.50 -13.55
C ASN A 92 5.11 12.17 -12.80
N VAL A 93 5.79 11.14 -13.28
CA VAL A 93 5.86 9.80 -12.66
C VAL A 93 6.18 9.92 -11.17
N ASP A 94 6.95 10.91 -10.76
CA ASP A 94 7.28 11.18 -9.36
C ASP A 94 6.04 11.56 -8.52
N ASN A 95 5.09 12.33 -9.08
CA ASN A 95 3.84 12.66 -8.39
C ASN A 95 2.97 11.42 -8.21
N GLU A 96 2.89 10.54 -9.21
CA GLU A 96 2.14 9.28 -9.10
C GLU A 96 2.76 8.32 -8.10
N ILE A 97 4.09 8.31 -7.97
CA ILE A 97 4.80 7.56 -6.92
C ILE A 97 4.40 8.08 -5.53
N GLU A 98 4.31 9.40 -5.35
CA GLU A 98 3.88 9.97 -4.07
C GLU A 98 2.41 9.68 -3.76
N VAL A 99 1.52 9.66 -4.77
CA VAL A 99 0.13 9.24 -4.61
C VAL A 99 0.05 7.77 -4.19
N LEU A 100 0.79 6.87 -4.87
CA LEU A 100 0.86 5.45 -4.51
C LEU A 100 1.42 5.22 -3.09
N ARG A 101 2.31 6.10 -2.62
CA ARG A 101 2.91 6.06 -1.28
C ARG A 101 2.04 6.74 -0.22
N SER A 102 0.92 7.35 -0.61
CA SER A 102 0.09 8.12 0.31
C SER A 102 -0.50 7.25 1.42
N LYS A 103 -0.54 7.81 2.63
CA LYS A 103 -1.14 7.12 3.80
C LYS A 103 -2.66 6.98 3.67
N SER A 104 -3.32 7.89 2.95
CA SER A 104 -4.76 7.82 2.71
C SER A 104 -5.11 6.63 1.85
N LEU A 105 -4.41 6.45 0.73
CA LEU A 105 -4.60 5.29 -0.16
C LEU A 105 -4.30 3.97 0.58
N ALA A 106 -3.19 3.93 1.33
CA ALA A 106 -2.85 2.75 2.14
C ALA A 106 -3.92 2.45 3.21
N ARG A 107 -4.53 3.49 3.83
CA ARG A 107 -5.63 3.32 4.80
C ARG A 107 -6.89 2.76 4.13
N GLU A 108 -7.21 3.21 2.93
CA GLU A 108 -8.34 2.67 2.17
C GLU A 108 -8.16 1.18 1.90
N VAL A 109 -6.95 0.77 1.47
CA VAL A 109 -6.59 -0.64 1.26
C VAL A 109 -6.68 -1.45 2.56
N VAL A 110 -6.15 -0.90 3.66
CA VAL A 110 -6.20 -1.54 4.99
C VAL A 110 -7.64 -1.75 5.44
N ASN A 111 -8.52 -0.76 5.21
CA ASN A 111 -9.95 -0.85 5.54
C ASN A 111 -10.66 -1.86 4.66
N GLN A 112 -10.44 -1.83 3.35
CA GLN A 112 -11.08 -2.70 2.37
C GLN A 112 -10.77 -4.18 2.61
N LEU A 113 -9.52 -4.48 2.93
CA LEU A 113 -9.04 -5.84 3.20
C LEU A 113 -9.11 -6.22 4.69
N SER A 114 -9.58 -5.33 5.55
CA SER A 114 -9.60 -5.51 7.02
C SER A 114 -8.24 -5.90 7.59
N LEU A 115 -7.14 -5.35 7.04
CA LEU A 115 -5.77 -5.68 7.46
C LEU A 115 -5.42 -5.16 8.85
N TYR A 116 -6.27 -4.36 9.45
CA TYR A 116 -6.14 -3.92 10.83
C TYR A 116 -6.47 -5.02 11.85
N VAL A 117 -7.06 -6.14 11.39
CA VAL A 117 -7.23 -7.37 12.17
C VAL A 117 -6.17 -8.38 11.76
N THR A 118 -5.40 -8.89 12.72
CA THR A 118 -4.37 -9.90 12.51
C THR A 118 -4.65 -11.11 13.37
N TYR A 119 -4.69 -12.30 12.79
CA TYR A 119 -4.96 -13.56 13.49
C TYR A 119 -3.69 -14.35 13.71
N ARG A 120 -3.51 -14.88 14.92
CA ARG A 120 -2.40 -15.78 15.26
C ARG A 120 -2.94 -17.10 15.81
N ASP A 121 -2.28 -18.17 15.45
CA ASP A 121 -2.51 -19.49 15.99
C ASP A 121 -1.79 -19.59 17.35
N GLY A 122 -2.53 -19.70 18.44
CA GLY A 122 -1.99 -19.79 19.79
C GLY A 122 -1.40 -21.17 20.11
N ASP A 123 -1.80 -22.19 19.35
CA ASP A 123 -1.33 -23.57 19.57
C ASP A 123 -0.05 -23.89 18.77
N ALA A 124 0.33 -23.04 17.82
CA ALA A 124 1.52 -23.19 17.01
C ALA A 124 2.76 -22.54 17.64
N PHE A 125 3.89 -23.26 17.66
CA PHE A 125 5.18 -22.69 18.05
C PHE A 125 6.20 -22.82 16.89
N PRO A 126 6.79 -21.72 16.39
CA PRO A 126 6.46 -20.32 16.70
C PRO A 126 5.05 -19.92 16.22
N GLU A 127 4.45 -18.93 16.89
CA GLU A 127 3.14 -18.40 16.53
C GLU A 127 3.05 -18.08 15.04
N LYS A 128 2.03 -18.59 14.36
CA LYS A 128 1.84 -18.41 12.92
C LYS A 128 0.68 -17.47 12.63
N GLU A 129 0.89 -16.50 11.76
CA GLU A 129 -0.19 -15.66 11.26
C GLU A 129 -1.12 -16.45 10.33
N LEU A 130 -2.40 -16.53 10.68
CA LEU A 130 -3.42 -17.27 9.92
C LEU A 130 -3.99 -16.47 8.75
N TYR A 131 -4.02 -15.13 8.85
CA TYR A 131 -4.62 -14.22 7.88
C TYR A 131 -6.03 -14.68 7.48
N ARG A 132 -6.27 -15.08 6.22
CA ARG A 132 -7.57 -15.57 5.73
C ARG A 132 -7.89 -17.02 6.13
N ASN A 133 -6.94 -17.72 6.73
CA ASN A 133 -7.12 -19.10 7.15
C ASN A 133 -7.61 -19.22 8.62
N SER A 134 -8.00 -18.11 9.25
CA SER A 134 -8.66 -18.15 10.54
C SER A 134 -10.06 -18.79 10.42
N PRO A 135 -10.44 -19.76 11.26
CA PRO A 135 -11.77 -20.36 11.22
C PRO A 135 -12.87 -19.41 11.68
N VAL A 136 -12.51 -18.38 12.48
CA VAL A 136 -13.41 -17.31 12.91
C VAL A 136 -12.89 -15.98 12.42
N LEU A 137 -13.76 -15.20 11.81
CA LEU A 137 -13.48 -13.83 11.38
C LEU A 137 -14.05 -12.86 12.41
N VAL A 138 -13.19 -11.95 12.87
CA VAL A 138 -13.55 -10.88 13.81
C VAL A 138 -13.71 -9.59 13.02
N SER A 139 -14.81 -8.89 13.23
CA SER A 139 -15.10 -7.61 12.60
C SER A 139 -15.40 -6.55 13.66
N LEU A 140 -14.68 -5.45 13.57
CA LEU A 140 -14.95 -4.19 14.24
C LEU A 140 -14.96 -3.13 13.16
N THR A 141 -15.83 -2.13 13.22
CA THR A 141 -15.86 -1.11 12.17
C THR A 141 -14.55 -0.33 12.13
N PRO A 142 -14.05 0.09 10.94
CA PRO A 142 -12.80 0.87 10.86
C PRO A 142 -12.84 2.16 11.67
N GLN A 143 -14.03 2.74 11.84
CA GLN A 143 -14.23 3.97 12.63
C GLN A 143 -14.09 3.73 14.13
N GLU A 144 -14.61 2.61 14.64
CA GLU A 144 -14.44 2.18 16.04
C GLU A 144 -12.99 1.76 16.29
N ALA A 145 -12.42 0.96 15.37
CA ALA A 145 -11.02 0.54 15.45
C ALA A 145 -10.03 1.73 15.50
N GLU A 146 -10.31 2.83 14.78
CA GLU A 146 -9.47 4.02 14.80
C GLU A 146 -9.48 4.74 16.16
N LYS A 147 -10.57 4.61 16.93
CA LYS A 147 -10.73 5.24 18.26
C LYS A 147 -10.12 4.41 19.39
N LEU A 148 -9.67 3.19 19.13
CA LEU A 148 -9.08 2.33 20.17
C LEU A 148 -7.90 3.02 20.87
N PRO A 149 -7.87 3.04 22.21
CA PRO A 149 -6.76 3.63 22.96
C PRO A 149 -5.46 2.82 22.80
N LYS A 150 -5.59 1.50 22.76
CA LYS A 150 -4.52 0.51 22.57
C LYS A 150 -5.00 -0.58 21.60
N THR A 151 -4.09 -1.47 21.18
CA THR A 151 -4.47 -2.69 20.44
C THR A 151 -5.49 -3.47 21.25
N MET A 152 -6.60 -3.86 20.60
CA MET A 152 -7.58 -4.77 21.19
C MET A 152 -7.13 -6.20 20.89
N GLU A 153 -6.99 -6.99 21.93
CA GLU A 153 -6.66 -8.41 21.84
C GLU A 153 -7.91 -9.23 22.09
N VAL A 154 -8.24 -10.12 21.15
CA VAL A 154 -9.42 -10.96 21.19
C VAL A 154 -8.98 -12.43 21.18
N GLY A 155 -8.89 -13.02 22.37
CA GLY A 155 -8.66 -14.45 22.55
C GLY A 155 -9.94 -15.24 22.26
N MET A 156 -9.86 -16.24 21.40
CA MET A 156 -10.96 -17.10 21.01
C MET A 156 -10.56 -18.55 21.22
N THR A 157 -11.30 -19.27 22.07
CA THR A 157 -11.13 -20.71 22.26
C THR A 157 -12.34 -21.41 21.64
N LEU A 158 -12.10 -22.12 20.54
CA LEU A 158 -13.11 -22.92 19.86
C LEU A 158 -13.29 -24.23 20.60
N LEU A 159 -14.52 -24.51 20.96
CA LEU A 159 -14.90 -25.75 21.69
C LEU A 159 -15.28 -26.84 20.68
N PRO A 160 -14.98 -28.11 20.97
CA PRO A 160 -15.39 -29.26 20.14
C PRO A 160 -16.88 -29.34 19.89
N THR A 161 -17.68 -28.80 20.82
CA THR A 161 -19.15 -28.76 20.77
C THR A 161 -19.72 -27.73 19.80
N GLY A 162 -18.88 -26.97 19.13
CA GLY A 162 -19.27 -25.87 18.19
C GLY A 162 -19.50 -24.53 18.87
N GLY A 163 -19.30 -24.42 20.19
CA GLY A 163 -19.28 -23.15 20.93
C GLY A 163 -17.91 -22.46 20.90
N MET A 164 -17.87 -21.23 21.39
CA MET A 164 -16.65 -20.42 21.47
C MET A 164 -16.63 -19.61 22.76
N ASN A 165 -15.51 -19.66 23.48
CA ASN A 165 -15.21 -18.74 24.57
C ASN A 165 -14.41 -17.55 24.01
N VAL A 166 -14.85 -16.35 24.33
CA VAL A 166 -14.20 -15.09 23.88
C VAL A 166 -13.74 -14.29 25.08
N GLN A 167 -12.49 -13.90 25.05
CA GLN A 167 -11.87 -12.98 25.99
C GLN A 167 -11.36 -11.76 25.21
N ILE A 168 -11.86 -10.56 25.51
CA ILE A 168 -11.43 -9.32 24.88
C ILE A 168 -10.66 -8.50 25.90
N MET A 169 -9.44 -8.09 25.54
CA MET A 169 -8.60 -7.22 26.35
C MET A 169 -8.31 -5.92 25.60
N VAL A 170 -8.57 -4.77 26.24
CA VAL A 170 -8.24 -3.45 25.73
C VAL A 170 -7.59 -2.62 26.84
N GLY A 171 -6.26 -2.53 26.82
CA GLY A 171 -5.51 -1.92 27.90
C GLY A 171 -5.65 -2.70 29.21
N ASP A 172 -6.32 -2.10 30.21
CA ASP A 172 -6.53 -2.70 31.52
C ASP A 172 -7.96 -3.27 31.70
N LYS A 173 -8.79 -3.18 30.65
CA LYS A 173 -10.16 -3.70 30.66
C LYS A 173 -10.19 -5.10 30.05
N GLU A 174 -10.92 -5.98 30.69
CA GLU A 174 -11.12 -7.36 30.27
C GLU A 174 -12.62 -7.69 30.22
N TYR A 175 -13.04 -8.30 29.13
CA TYR A 175 -14.42 -8.75 28.90
C TYR A 175 -14.41 -10.22 28.52
N ASN A 176 -15.22 -11.04 29.18
CA ASN A 176 -15.32 -12.47 28.92
C ASN A 176 -16.76 -12.84 28.60
N LYS A 177 -16.94 -13.64 27.55
CA LYS A 177 -18.26 -14.15 27.15
C LYS A 177 -18.14 -15.45 26.39
N GLN A 178 -19.10 -16.34 26.65
CA GLN A 178 -19.27 -17.60 25.91
C GLN A 178 -20.39 -17.46 24.89
N PHE A 179 -20.20 -18.05 23.73
CA PHE A 179 -21.19 -18.15 22.66
C PHE A 179 -21.37 -19.61 22.25
N ASP A 180 -22.60 -20.00 22.07
CA ASP A 180 -22.95 -21.39 21.67
C ASP A 180 -22.91 -21.56 20.15
N LYS A 181 -23.12 -20.49 19.39
CA LYS A 181 -23.17 -20.48 17.91
C LYS A 181 -22.66 -19.20 17.32
N LEU A 182 -22.17 -19.25 16.07
CA LEU A 182 -21.84 -18.15 15.22
C LEU A 182 -22.94 -17.96 14.13
N PRO A 183 -23.19 -16.73 13.64
CA PRO A 183 -22.53 -15.48 14.00
C PRO A 183 -22.94 -14.96 15.39
N ALA A 184 -22.02 -14.27 16.08
CA ALA A 184 -22.21 -13.71 17.39
C ALA A 184 -21.75 -12.25 17.47
N VAL A 185 -22.30 -11.50 18.41
CA VAL A 185 -21.98 -10.09 18.62
C VAL A 185 -21.66 -9.83 20.07
N PHE A 186 -20.56 -9.13 20.32
CA PHE A 186 -20.11 -8.75 21.65
C PHE A 186 -19.96 -7.24 21.75
N PRO A 187 -20.94 -6.53 22.35
CA PRO A 187 -20.80 -5.10 22.62
C PRO A 187 -19.80 -4.86 23.75
N THR A 188 -18.86 -3.95 23.52
CA THR A 188 -17.91 -3.45 24.50
C THR A 188 -17.99 -1.91 24.57
N ASP A 189 -17.36 -1.28 25.56
CA ASP A 189 -17.33 0.18 25.67
C ASP A 189 -16.59 0.83 24.48
N GLU A 190 -15.67 0.13 23.86
CA GLU A 190 -14.83 0.60 22.76
C GLU A 190 -15.43 0.34 21.37
N GLY A 191 -16.51 -0.45 21.28
CA GLY A 191 -17.21 -0.78 20.03
C GLY A 191 -17.83 -2.15 20.05
N THR A 192 -18.53 -2.47 18.99
CA THR A 192 -19.24 -3.75 18.86
C THR A 192 -18.45 -4.72 18.01
N VAL A 193 -17.91 -5.76 18.64
CA VAL A 193 -17.14 -6.79 17.97
C VAL A 193 -18.10 -7.89 17.46
N ALA A 194 -18.05 -8.16 16.17
CA ALA A 194 -18.84 -9.22 15.54
C ALA A 194 -17.93 -10.38 15.13
N PHE A 195 -18.45 -11.60 15.30
CA PHE A 195 -17.77 -12.85 15.01
C PHE A 195 -18.53 -13.60 13.92
N PHE A 196 -17.84 -14.01 12.88
CA PHE A 196 -18.40 -14.74 11.75
C PHE A 196 -17.64 -16.04 11.54
N GLU A 197 -18.36 -17.06 11.14
CA GLU A 197 -17.79 -18.33 10.75
C GLU A 197 -17.11 -18.23 9.39
N ASN A 198 -15.85 -18.67 9.28
CA ASN A 198 -15.18 -18.83 8.00
C ASN A 198 -15.40 -20.26 7.49
N LYS A 199 -16.43 -20.45 6.66
CA LYS A 199 -16.86 -21.76 6.17
C LYS A 199 -15.76 -22.54 5.45
N ASP A 200 -14.87 -21.85 4.74
CA ASP A 200 -13.80 -22.48 3.97
C ASP A 200 -12.75 -23.14 4.87
N THR A 201 -12.55 -22.61 6.06
CA THR A 201 -11.52 -23.10 6.99
C THR A 201 -12.13 -23.93 8.13
N LEU A 202 -13.33 -23.63 8.56
CA LEU A 202 -14.00 -24.33 9.65
C LEU A 202 -14.32 -25.79 9.26
N ALA A 203 -14.68 -26.03 7.99
CA ALA A 203 -14.91 -27.38 7.48
C ALA A 203 -13.66 -28.26 7.55
N ILE A 204 -12.47 -27.66 7.36
CA ILE A 204 -11.18 -28.37 7.49
C ILE A 204 -10.88 -28.68 8.96
N VAL A 205 -11.13 -27.73 9.86
CA VAL A 205 -10.89 -27.88 11.30
C VAL A 205 -11.83 -28.93 11.92
N GLN A 206 -13.09 -29.00 11.48
CA GLN A 206 -14.05 -29.98 11.95
C GLN A 206 -13.82 -31.39 11.37
N SER A 207 -13.11 -31.52 10.24
CA SER A 207 -12.80 -32.81 9.62
C SER A 207 -11.52 -33.47 10.18
N GLU A 208 -10.70 -32.73 10.93
CA GLU A 208 -9.58 -33.32 11.66
C GLU A 208 -10.14 -34.16 12.82
N GLU A 209 -9.84 -35.45 12.80
CA GLU A 209 -10.38 -36.54 13.68
C GLU A 209 -10.14 -36.33 15.17
N LYS A 210 -9.47 -35.29 15.60
CA LYS A 210 -9.29 -34.84 16.97
C LYS A 210 -9.93 -33.48 17.18
N ALA A 211 -11.16 -33.51 17.70
CA ALA A 211 -11.81 -32.31 18.24
C ALA A 211 -11.07 -31.86 19.51
N GLU A 212 -9.93 -31.19 19.33
CA GLU A 212 -9.19 -30.52 20.39
C GLU A 212 -9.66 -29.05 20.46
N GLU A 213 -9.59 -28.46 21.67
CA GLU A 213 -9.80 -27.02 21.82
C GLU A 213 -8.74 -26.30 21.02
N ARG A 214 -9.14 -25.26 20.28
CA ARG A 214 -8.23 -24.48 19.45
C ARG A 214 -8.21 -23.03 19.90
N HIS A 215 -7.01 -22.54 20.15
CA HIS A 215 -6.78 -21.19 20.65
C HIS A 215 -6.33 -20.28 19.50
N ILE A 216 -7.13 -19.23 19.24
CA ILE A 216 -6.84 -18.25 18.22
C ILE A 216 -6.88 -16.87 18.86
N THR A 217 -5.86 -16.05 18.62
CA THR A 217 -5.85 -14.67 19.08
C THR A 217 -5.93 -13.73 17.89
N ALA A 218 -6.93 -12.84 17.90
CA ALA A 218 -7.04 -11.75 16.94
C ALA A 218 -6.59 -10.45 17.59
N PHE A 219 -5.73 -9.71 16.89
CA PHE A 219 -5.25 -8.39 17.30
C PHE A 219 -5.89 -7.36 16.40
N ILE A 220 -6.65 -6.42 16.96
CA ILE A 220 -7.27 -5.30 16.25
C ILE A 220 -6.48 -4.04 16.54
N ASN A 221 -5.87 -3.48 15.51
CA ASN A 221 -5.07 -2.28 15.58
C ASN A 221 -5.79 -1.10 14.94
N ARG A 222 -5.33 0.13 15.22
CA ARG A 222 -5.86 1.31 14.53
C ARG A 222 -5.51 1.25 13.04
N PRO A 223 -6.50 1.37 12.12
CA PRO A 223 -6.27 1.31 10.68
C PRO A 223 -5.18 2.25 10.17
N MET A 224 -5.12 3.48 10.67
CA MET A 224 -4.07 4.45 10.30
C MET A 224 -2.68 4.01 10.76
N ALA A 225 -2.55 3.38 11.92
CA ALA A 225 -1.27 2.88 12.40
C ALA A 225 -0.77 1.73 11.53
N VAL A 226 -1.68 0.82 11.13
CA VAL A 226 -1.38 -0.28 10.20
C VAL A 226 -1.01 0.26 8.83
N ALA A 227 -1.77 1.22 8.29
CA ALA A 227 -1.47 1.88 7.01
C ALA A 227 -0.09 2.53 7.01
N LYS A 228 0.29 3.22 8.10
CA LYS A 228 1.65 3.76 8.27
C LYS A 228 2.72 2.67 8.28
N GLY A 229 2.45 1.52 8.89
CA GLY A 229 3.35 0.36 8.84
C GLY A 229 3.57 -0.13 7.41
N TYR A 230 2.50 -0.27 6.62
CA TYR A 230 2.58 -0.65 5.22
C TYR A 230 3.32 0.39 4.37
N THR A 231 3.02 1.67 4.52
CA THR A 231 3.73 2.73 3.75
C THR A 231 5.22 2.78 4.07
N ASN A 232 5.63 2.50 5.30
CA ASN A 232 7.04 2.42 5.67
C ASN A 232 7.74 1.17 5.09
N ALA A 233 7.02 0.06 4.94
CA ALA A 233 7.53 -1.18 4.35
C ALA A 233 7.48 -1.19 2.82
N LEU A 234 6.72 -0.24 2.22
CA LEU A 234 6.53 -0.10 0.79
C LEU A 234 7.71 0.65 0.17
N SER A 235 8.28 0.07 -0.88
CA SER A 235 9.30 0.71 -1.71
C SER A 235 8.79 0.85 -3.13
N ILE A 236 8.71 2.08 -3.63
CA ILE A 236 8.23 2.39 -4.96
C ILE A 236 9.34 3.15 -5.68
N ALA A 237 9.75 2.64 -6.84
CA ALA A 237 10.81 3.26 -7.62
C ALA A 237 10.59 3.03 -9.13
N PRO A 238 10.95 3.98 -10.00
CA PRO A 238 10.93 3.78 -11.44
C PRO A 238 11.98 2.74 -11.85
N THR A 239 11.68 1.95 -12.87
CA THR A 239 12.62 0.94 -13.41
C THR A 239 13.86 1.59 -14.01
N SER A 240 13.72 2.76 -14.63
CA SER A 240 14.80 3.61 -15.10
C SER A 240 14.36 5.07 -15.11
N LYS A 241 15.33 6.01 -15.22
CA LYS A 241 15.06 7.46 -15.19
C LYS A 241 14.22 7.98 -16.37
N THR A 242 14.06 7.19 -17.42
CA THR A 242 13.38 7.59 -18.66
C THR A 242 12.12 6.78 -18.97
N THR A 243 11.69 5.92 -18.05
CA THR A 243 10.51 5.06 -18.26
C THR A 243 9.39 5.41 -17.31
N SER A 244 8.16 5.34 -17.80
CA SER A 244 6.95 5.45 -16.99
C SER A 244 6.59 4.11 -16.28
N VAL A 245 7.54 3.15 -16.23
CA VAL A 245 7.35 1.87 -15.56
C VAL A 245 7.90 1.94 -14.15
N VAL A 246 7.05 1.65 -13.17
CA VAL A 246 7.35 1.72 -11.74
C VAL A 246 7.27 0.32 -11.12
N ILE A 247 8.23 -0.01 -10.27
CA ILE A 247 8.23 -1.21 -9.45
C ILE A 247 7.73 -0.84 -8.07
N VAL A 248 6.67 -1.51 -7.64
CA VAL A 248 6.10 -1.44 -6.29
C VAL A 248 6.53 -2.68 -5.54
N SER A 249 7.28 -2.55 -4.45
CA SER A 249 7.80 -3.67 -3.65
C SER A 249 7.38 -3.52 -2.20
N LEU A 250 7.00 -4.63 -1.57
CA LEU A 250 6.57 -4.69 -0.18
C LEU A 250 7.27 -5.85 0.54
N LYS A 251 7.85 -5.57 1.70
CA LYS A 251 8.38 -6.59 2.61
C LYS A 251 7.31 -6.98 3.62
N ASN A 252 6.92 -8.26 3.64
CA ASN A 252 5.92 -8.77 4.57
C ASN A 252 6.25 -10.21 5.01
N SER A 253 5.91 -10.56 6.26
CA SER A 253 6.08 -11.93 6.79
C SER A 253 5.06 -12.90 6.21
N ASN A 254 3.87 -12.42 5.87
CA ASN A 254 2.83 -13.21 5.22
C ASN A 254 2.75 -12.88 3.73
N ARG A 255 3.17 -13.83 2.87
CA ARG A 255 3.22 -13.65 1.42
C ARG A 255 1.83 -13.30 0.84
N ARG A 256 0.77 -14.02 1.27
CA ARG A 256 -0.59 -13.82 0.73
C ARG A 256 -1.12 -12.44 1.08
N ARG A 257 -0.94 -12.04 2.34
CA ARG A 257 -1.32 -10.70 2.84
C ARG A 257 -0.61 -9.58 2.07
N GLY A 258 0.69 -9.75 1.78
CA GLY A 258 1.45 -8.77 1.00
C GLY A 258 1.03 -8.71 -0.47
N VAL A 259 0.70 -9.84 -1.11
CA VAL A 259 0.16 -9.89 -2.48
C VAL A 259 -1.21 -9.20 -2.55
N ASP A 260 -2.11 -9.53 -1.61
CA ASP A 260 -3.44 -8.93 -1.55
C ASP A 260 -3.33 -7.41 -1.35
N PHE A 261 -2.41 -6.94 -0.49
CA PHE A 261 -2.18 -5.51 -0.27
C PHE A 261 -1.73 -4.79 -1.55
N ILE A 262 -0.71 -5.32 -2.26
CA ILE A 262 -0.22 -4.68 -3.49
C ILE A 262 -1.30 -4.65 -4.56
N ASN A 263 -2.01 -5.76 -4.79
CA ASN A 263 -3.06 -5.83 -5.79
C ASN A 263 -4.19 -4.83 -5.48
N GLN A 264 -4.62 -4.76 -4.22
CA GLN A 264 -5.65 -3.82 -3.81
C GLN A 264 -5.18 -2.37 -3.88
N LEU A 265 -3.91 -2.09 -3.55
CA LEU A 265 -3.32 -0.76 -3.68
C LEU A 265 -3.38 -0.26 -5.12
N LEU A 266 -3.00 -1.10 -6.07
CA LEU A 266 -3.03 -0.79 -7.49
C LEU A 266 -4.46 -0.64 -8.01
N MET A 267 -5.38 -1.47 -7.52
CA MET A 267 -6.80 -1.37 -7.87
C MET A 267 -7.40 -0.06 -7.35
N MET A 268 -7.18 0.29 -6.09
CA MET A 268 -7.68 1.55 -5.50
C MET A 268 -7.06 2.78 -6.17
N TYR A 269 -5.77 2.74 -6.47
CA TYR A 269 -5.11 3.78 -7.25
C TYR A 269 -5.80 4.01 -8.61
N ASN A 270 -6.08 2.94 -9.35
CA ASN A 270 -6.77 3.05 -10.64
C ASN A 270 -8.19 3.59 -10.49
N ILE A 271 -8.93 3.16 -9.46
CA ILE A 271 -10.29 3.66 -9.17
C ILE A 271 -10.24 5.15 -8.86
N ASN A 272 -9.34 5.59 -7.98
CA ASN A 272 -9.23 7.00 -7.59
C ASN A 272 -8.81 7.86 -8.79
N ALA A 273 -7.84 7.42 -9.59
CA ALA A 273 -7.43 8.12 -10.81
C ALA A 273 -8.56 8.26 -11.84
N ASN A 274 -9.41 7.24 -12.00
CA ASN A 274 -10.57 7.32 -12.87
C ASN A 274 -11.66 8.25 -12.32
N ASN A 275 -11.90 8.22 -11.00
CA ASN A 275 -12.85 9.12 -10.36
C ASN A 275 -12.42 10.58 -10.49
N ASP A 276 -11.14 10.88 -10.28
CA ASP A 276 -10.58 12.23 -10.46
C ASP A 276 -10.77 12.73 -11.89
N LYS A 277 -10.48 11.87 -12.90
CA LYS A 277 -10.70 12.20 -14.31
C LYS A 277 -12.18 12.46 -14.63
N ASN A 278 -13.09 11.65 -14.09
CA ASN A 278 -14.52 11.83 -14.28
C ASN A 278 -15.01 13.13 -13.63
N GLU A 279 -14.51 13.46 -12.42
CA GLU A 279 -14.85 14.71 -11.73
C GLU A 279 -14.39 15.93 -12.53
N VAL A 280 -13.14 15.90 -13.05
CA VAL A 280 -12.61 16.96 -13.91
C VAL A 280 -13.45 17.10 -15.18
N ALA A 281 -13.79 15.99 -15.84
CA ALA A 281 -14.59 16.00 -17.05
C ALA A 281 -16.00 16.60 -16.81
N GLN A 282 -16.64 16.24 -15.69
CA GLN A 282 -17.93 16.75 -15.30
C GLN A 282 -17.90 18.25 -15.02
N LYS A 283 -16.93 18.72 -14.22
CA LYS A 283 -16.75 20.15 -13.92
C LYS A 283 -16.45 20.96 -15.19
N THR A 284 -15.67 20.37 -16.12
CA THR A 284 -15.37 21.00 -17.41
C THR A 284 -16.66 21.13 -18.25
N ALA A 285 -17.48 20.09 -18.30
CA ALA A 285 -18.76 20.14 -19.02
C ALA A 285 -19.72 21.16 -18.42
N GLU A 286 -19.84 21.23 -17.10
CA GLU A 286 -20.64 22.23 -16.40
C GLU A 286 -20.15 23.66 -16.72
N PHE A 287 -18.84 23.89 -16.66
CA PHE A 287 -18.24 25.19 -17.01
C PHE A 287 -18.52 25.58 -18.47
N ILE A 288 -18.34 24.65 -19.42
CA ILE A 288 -18.62 24.91 -20.84
C ILE A 288 -20.10 25.26 -21.06
N ASN A 289 -21.01 24.54 -20.42
CA ASN A 289 -22.45 24.81 -20.53
C ASN A 289 -22.83 26.21 -19.95
N GLU A 290 -22.25 26.57 -18.81
CA GLU A 290 -22.43 27.90 -18.24
C GLU A 290 -21.89 28.99 -19.18
N ARG A 291 -20.69 28.77 -19.75
CA ARG A 291 -20.07 29.73 -20.67
C ARG A 291 -20.86 29.91 -21.98
N ILE A 292 -21.38 28.79 -22.52
CA ILE A 292 -22.29 28.84 -23.68
C ILE A 292 -23.53 29.68 -23.37
N GLY A 293 -24.12 29.52 -22.18
CA GLY A 293 -25.28 30.29 -21.75
C GLY A 293 -24.98 31.79 -21.69
N ILE A 294 -23.82 32.19 -21.17
CA ILE A 294 -23.38 33.59 -21.11
C ILE A 294 -23.20 34.16 -22.51
N ILE A 295 -22.43 33.44 -23.36
CA ILE A 295 -22.13 33.86 -24.73
C ILE A 295 -23.44 34.00 -25.56
N SER A 296 -24.37 33.03 -25.44
CA SER A 296 -25.65 33.10 -26.11
C SER A 296 -26.46 34.34 -25.68
N LYS A 297 -26.42 34.70 -24.41
CA LYS A 297 -27.10 35.89 -23.91
C LYS A 297 -26.44 37.18 -24.42
N GLU A 298 -25.10 37.25 -24.42
CA GLU A 298 -24.35 38.38 -24.95
C GLU A 298 -24.58 38.55 -26.45
N LEU A 299 -24.57 37.43 -27.21
CA LEU A 299 -24.85 37.43 -28.63
C LEU A 299 -26.27 37.93 -28.91
N GLY A 300 -27.30 37.43 -28.20
CA GLY A 300 -28.67 37.89 -28.35
C GLY A 300 -28.83 39.38 -28.05
N SER A 301 -28.11 39.90 -27.00
CA SER A 301 -28.11 41.34 -26.71
C SER A 301 -27.45 42.15 -27.84
N THR A 302 -26.32 41.68 -28.34
CA THR A 302 -25.59 42.35 -29.44
C THR A 302 -26.38 42.33 -30.76
N GLU A 303 -27.05 41.21 -31.07
CA GLU A 303 -27.97 41.13 -32.24
C GLU A 303 -29.15 42.10 -32.11
N GLN A 304 -29.73 42.24 -30.93
CA GLN A 304 -30.84 43.17 -30.66
C GLN A 304 -30.37 44.62 -30.77
N ASP A 305 -29.17 44.95 -30.27
CA ASP A 305 -28.56 46.27 -30.41
C ASP A 305 -28.27 46.58 -31.89
N LEU A 306 -27.76 45.62 -32.63
CA LEU A 306 -27.52 45.75 -34.09
C LEU A 306 -28.82 45.94 -34.86
N GLU A 307 -29.91 45.23 -34.52
CA GLU A 307 -31.21 45.39 -35.15
C GLU A 307 -31.81 46.78 -34.85
N ASN A 308 -31.69 47.23 -33.59
CA ASN A 308 -32.14 48.59 -33.17
C ASN A 308 -31.35 49.69 -33.91
N PHE A 309 -30.03 49.50 -34.06
CA PHE A 309 -29.21 50.40 -34.82
C PHE A 309 -29.59 50.46 -36.31
N LYS A 310 -29.76 49.30 -36.96
CA LYS A 310 -30.24 49.22 -38.35
C LYS A 310 -31.58 49.91 -38.54
N ARG A 311 -32.51 49.68 -37.62
CA ARG A 311 -33.86 50.32 -37.65
C ARG A 311 -33.76 51.82 -37.46
N SER A 312 -32.95 52.33 -36.57
CA SER A 312 -32.78 53.77 -36.31
C SER A 312 -32.02 54.49 -37.44
N ALA A 313 -31.09 53.82 -38.09
CA ALA A 313 -30.33 54.34 -39.21
C ALA A 313 -31.05 54.20 -40.57
N GLY A 314 -32.19 53.52 -40.64
CA GLY A 314 -32.97 53.31 -41.86
C GLY A 314 -32.28 52.33 -42.86
N ILE A 315 -31.29 51.53 -42.37
CA ILE A 315 -30.46 50.64 -43.18
C ILE A 315 -31.13 49.27 -43.22
N THR A 316 -31.65 48.88 -44.39
CA THR A 316 -32.31 47.59 -44.56
C THR A 316 -31.35 46.45 -44.93
N ASP A 317 -30.23 46.79 -45.64
CA ASP A 317 -29.19 45.85 -46.02
C ASP A 317 -27.85 46.61 -46.22
N LEU A 318 -26.85 46.35 -45.35
CA LEU A 318 -25.53 46.99 -45.36
C LEU A 318 -24.78 46.72 -46.67
N THR A 319 -24.99 45.58 -47.29
CA THR A 319 -24.32 45.14 -48.50
C THR A 319 -24.85 45.92 -49.75
N SER A 320 -26.17 46.06 -49.83
CA SER A 320 -26.82 46.84 -50.85
C SER A 320 -26.56 48.36 -50.76
N GLU A 321 -26.58 48.93 -49.55
CA GLU A 321 -26.33 50.36 -49.37
C GLU A 321 -24.83 50.73 -49.53
N ALA A 322 -23.89 49.88 -49.10
CA ALA A 322 -22.47 50.06 -49.37
C ALA A 322 -22.17 49.99 -50.90
N GLN A 323 -22.87 49.15 -51.64
CA GLN A 323 -22.77 49.02 -53.10
C GLN A 323 -23.33 50.26 -53.79
N ILE A 324 -24.44 50.80 -53.31
CA ILE A 324 -25.07 52.01 -53.82
C ILE A 324 -24.20 53.25 -53.53
N ALA A 325 -23.62 53.31 -52.32
CA ALA A 325 -22.69 54.40 -51.97
C ALA A 325 -21.37 54.37 -52.78
N LEU A 326 -20.84 53.17 -53.06
CA LEU A 326 -19.66 52.98 -53.89
C LEU A 326 -19.93 53.30 -55.40
N THR A 327 -21.09 52.93 -55.91
CA THR A 327 -21.49 53.27 -57.31
C THR A 327 -21.85 54.73 -57.46
N GLY A 328 -22.49 55.35 -56.45
CA GLY A 328 -22.82 56.77 -56.45
C GLY A 328 -21.57 57.70 -56.36
N ASN A 329 -20.49 57.28 -55.73
CA ASN A 329 -19.19 58.00 -55.69
C ASN A 329 -18.34 57.78 -56.96
N ALA A 330 -18.69 56.85 -57.81
CA ALA A 330 -17.97 56.61 -59.09
C ALA A 330 -18.54 57.43 -60.28
N GLU A 331 -19.66 58.16 -60.08
CA GLU A 331 -20.26 59.01 -61.11
C GLU A 331 -19.98 60.52 -60.94
N TYR A 332 -19.09 60.92 -60.06
CA TYR A 332 -18.58 62.32 -59.93
C TYR A 332 -17.08 62.35 -60.31
#